data_9a5ac921728ce3a52a0894f809afbfe2
#
_entry.id   9a5ac921728ce3a52a0894f809afbfe2
#
_cell.length_a   1.000
_cell.length_b   1.000
_cell.length_c   1.000
_cell.angle_alpha   90.00
_cell.angle_beta   90.00
_cell.angle_gamma   90.00
#
_symmetry.space_group_name_H-M   'P 1'
#
loop_
_entity.id
_entity.type
_entity.pdbx_description
1 polymer ?
#
loop_
_entity_poly.entity_id
_entity_poly.type
_entity_poly.pdbx_seq_one_letter_code
_entity_poly.pdbx_strand_id
1 'polypeptide(L)'
;DSCMVFHSFRLTDVKDGILKESETDFIIFDRERGILCLEAKAGAVAFRDGRWMYGNGAPMRSGGPFRQAAANKWKLMELIGNSRLGFLTERIKFLHGVWFPSLSGERIDEIEMPPEADRKIVLGSEALSDAWTYIERLFSLNVPAGIVTDISDGEFRALVREILCPKFNIFPPPGFDVDL
;
A
#
# COMPACT_ATOMS: atom_id res chain seq x y z
N ASP A 1 -2.20 8.46 -18.96
CA ASP A 1 -2.25 8.41 -17.50
C ASP A 1 -1.13 7.52 -17.01
N SER A 2 -0.18 8.09 -16.27
CA SER A 2 1.01 7.39 -15.76
C SER A 2 0.85 6.87 -14.33
N CYS A 3 -0.28 7.13 -13.69
CA CYS A 3 -0.56 6.74 -12.31
C CYS A 3 -1.96 6.12 -12.18
N MET A 4 -2.05 5.03 -11.43
CA MET A 4 -3.31 4.36 -11.10
C MET A 4 -3.40 4.10 -9.60
N VAL A 5 -4.62 4.23 -9.06
CA VAL A 5 -4.91 3.98 -7.65
C VAL A 5 -5.92 2.84 -7.55
N PHE A 6 -5.59 1.84 -6.75
CA PHE A 6 -6.45 0.70 -6.44
C PHE A 6 -6.82 0.74 -4.97
N HIS A 7 -8.09 0.60 -4.67
CA HIS A 7 -8.61 0.60 -3.31
C HIS A 7 -9.11 -0.80 -2.92
N SER A 8 -8.90 -1.19 -1.66
CA SER A 8 -9.32 -2.49 -1.11
C SER A 8 -8.80 -3.68 -1.92
N PHE A 9 -7.49 -3.66 -2.23
CA PHE A 9 -6.86 -4.70 -3.02
C PHE A 9 -6.66 -5.98 -2.20
N ARG A 10 -7.31 -7.07 -2.61
CA ARG A 10 -7.23 -8.36 -1.93
C ARG A 10 -6.08 -9.20 -2.48
N LEU A 11 -5.24 -9.63 -1.58
CA LEU A 11 -4.15 -10.57 -1.84
C LEU A 11 -4.49 -11.90 -1.18
N THR A 12 -4.53 -12.94 -2.00
CA THR A 12 -4.78 -14.31 -1.53
C THR A 12 -3.50 -15.10 -1.66
N ASP A 13 -3.09 -15.78 -0.61
CA ASP A 13 -1.91 -16.63 -0.56
C ASP A 13 -2.29 -17.98 0.05
N VAL A 14 -1.68 -19.07 -0.44
CA VAL A 14 -1.83 -20.41 0.14
C VAL A 14 -0.48 -20.82 0.73
N LYS A 15 -0.39 -20.76 2.05
CA LYS A 15 0.81 -21.16 2.77
C LYS A 15 0.51 -22.36 3.67
N ASP A 16 1.30 -23.42 3.53
CA ASP A 16 1.13 -24.67 4.28
C ASP A 16 -0.29 -25.30 4.12
N GLY A 17 -0.89 -25.16 2.91
CA GLY A 17 -2.25 -25.62 2.63
C GLY A 17 -3.36 -24.76 3.23
N ILE A 18 -3.02 -23.66 3.87
CA ILE A 18 -3.98 -22.72 4.50
C ILE A 18 -4.14 -21.49 3.58
N LEU A 19 -5.39 -21.23 3.18
CA LEU A 19 -5.75 -20.02 2.46
C LEU A 19 -5.63 -18.82 3.40
N LYS A 20 -4.74 -17.89 3.08
CA LYS A 20 -4.59 -16.61 3.78
C LYS A 20 -5.00 -15.47 2.88
N GLU A 21 -5.91 -14.68 3.36
CA GLU A 21 -6.33 -13.45 2.70
C GLU A 21 -5.78 -12.24 3.45
N SER A 22 -5.36 -11.25 2.70
CA SER A 22 -5.02 -9.93 3.22
C SER A 22 -5.57 -8.88 2.27
N GLU A 23 -5.87 -7.71 2.82
CA GLU A 23 -6.34 -6.58 2.05
C GLU A 23 -5.36 -5.43 2.23
N THR A 24 -5.01 -4.76 1.15
CA THR A 24 -4.28 -3.49 1.15
C THR A 24 -5.28 -2.40 0.89
N ASP A 25 -5.35 -1.41 1.78
CA ASP A 25 -6.36 -0.35 1.63
C ASP A 25 -6.16 0.42 0.33
N PHE A 26 -4.90 0.77 -0.01
CA PHE A 26 -4.57 1.41 -1.28
C PHE A 26 -3.28 0.85 -1.88
N ILE A 27 -3.28 0.63 -3.20
CA ILE A 27 -2.08 0.48 -4.01
C ILE A 27 -2.05 1.65 -4.98
N ILE A 28 -0.97 2.41 -4.96
CA ILE A 28 -0.74 3.52 -5.88
C ILE A 28 0.42 3.12 -6.77
N PHE A 29 0.14 2.94 -8.06
CA PHE A 29 1.13 2.56 -9.05
C PHE A 29 1.37 3.72 -10.00
N ASP A 30 2.53 4.34 -9.87
CA ASP A 30 3.02 5.38 -10.75
C ASP A 30 4.15 4.83 -11.62
N ARG A 31 4.04 5.01 -12.93
CA ARG A 31 4.98 4.46 -13.92
C ARG A 31 6.42 4.94 -13.70
N GLU A 32 6.60 6.15 -13.21
CA GLU A 32 7.91 6.77 -13.04
C GLU A 32 8.44 6.63 -11.61
N ARG A 33 7.52 6.53 -10.63
CA ARG A 33 7.87 6.55 -9.20
C ARG A 33 7.86 5.16 -8.55
N GLY A 34 7.05 4.22 -9.07
CA GLY A 34 6.94 2.86 -8.55
C GLY A 34 5.60 2.51 -7.94
N ILE A 35 5.62 1.57 -7.01
CA ILE A 35 4.42 1.05 -6.33
C ILE A 35 4.49 1.39 -4.85
N LEU A 36 3.43 2.01 -4.34
CA LEU A 36 3.23 2.32 -2.93
C LEU A 36 2.02 1.54 -2.40
N CYS A 37 2.25 0.70 -1.38
CA CYS A 37 1.19 0.08 -0.58
C CYS A 37 0.92 0.96 0.64
N LEU A 38 -0.30 1.47 0.77
CA LEU A 38 -0.69 2.36 1.85
C LEU A 38 -1.80 1.71 2.69
N GLU A 39 -1.55 1.61 3.99
CA GLU A 39 -2.50 1.11 4.98
C GLU A 39 -3.12 2.29 5.72
N ALA A 40 -4.44 2.37 5.79
CA ALA A 40 -5.17 3.46 6.46
C ALA A 40 -5.82 2.96 7.76
N LYS A 41 -5.68 3.73 8.82
CA LYS A 41 -6.33 3.45 10.11
C LYS A 41 -7.05 4.70 10.60
N ALA A 42 -8.36 4.73 10.41
CA ALA A 42 -9.21 5.80 10.90
C ALA A 42 -9.48 5.69 12.41
N GLY A 43 -9.84 6.81 13.02
CA GLY A 43 -10.13 6.92 14.44
C GLY A 43 -8.87 7.10 15.30
N ALA A 44 -9.08 7.02 16.62
CA ALA A 44 -7.98 7.12 17.57
C ALA A 44 -7.16 5.83 17.58
N VAL A 45 -5.84 5.98 17.59
CA VAL A 45 -4.88 4.88 17.70
C VAL A 45 -3.85 5.20 18.78
N ALA A 46 -3.29 4.18 19.39
CA ALA A 46 -2.21 4.29 20.37
C ALA A 46 -1.28 3.08 20.25
N PHE A 47 -0.02 3.25 20.64
CA PHE A 47 0.90 2.17 20.85
C PHE A 47 1.15 2.05 22.36
N ARG A 48 0.80 0.91 22.97
CA ARG A 48 0.93 0.65 24.41
C ARG A 48 1.32 -0.78 24.64
N ASP A 49 2.20 -1.01 25.60
CA ASP A 49 2.67 -2.35 25.99
C ASP A 49 3.11 -3.21 24.79
N GLY A 50 3.81 -2.57 23.85
CA GLY A 50 4.31 -3.25 22.65
C GLY A 50 3.23 -3.60 21.62
N ARG A 51 2.04 -3.01 21.70
CA ARG A 51 0.90 -3.31 20.80
C ARG A 51 0.21 -2.07 20.30
N TRP A 52 -0.21 -2.13 19.05
CA TRP A 52 -1.10 -1.14 18.47
C TRP A 52 -2.54 -1.38 18.93
N MET A 53 -3.19 -0.32 19.38
CA MET A 53 -4.55 -0.35 19.94
C MET A 53 -5.45 0.62 19.16
N TYR A 54 -6.70 0.23 18.99
CA TYR A 54 -7.77 1.15 18.57
C TYR A 54 -8.20 2.04 19.75
N GLY A 55 -8.90 3.16 19.45
CA GLY A 55 -9.41 4.09 20.46
C GLY A 55 -10.36 3.46 21.50
N ASN A 56 -11.02 2.36 21.15
CA ASN A 56 -11.85 1.57 22.07
C ASN A 56 -11.06 0.60 22.96
N GLY A 57 -9.72 0.61 22.90
CA GLY A 57 -8.85 -0.25 23.68
C GLY A 57 -8.66 -1.66 23.13
N ALA A 58 -9.24 -1.99 21.97
CA ALA A 58 -9.04 -3.29 21.34
C ALA A 58 -7.66 -3.35 20.64
N PRO A 59 -6.90 -4.46 20.73
CA PRO A 59 -5.64 -4.60 20.04
C PRO A 59 -5.85 -4.74 18.53
N MET A 60 -4.96 -4.12 17.75
CA MET A 60 -4.94 -4.28 16.29
C MET A 60 -4.40 -5.65 15.90
N ARG A 61 -4.98 -6.23 14.87
CA ARG A 61 -4.55 -7.51 14.30
C ARG A 61 -3.20 -7.37 13.57
N SER A 62 -2.56 -8.51 13.31
CA SER A 62 -1.37 -8.63 12.44
C SER A 62 -0.17 -7.75 12.88
N GLY A 63 -0.09 -7.41 14.16
CA GLY A 63 1.02 -6.62 14.70
C GLY A 63 0.94 -5.13 14.41
N GLY A 64 -0.21 -4.64 13.91
CA GLY A 64 -0.46 -3.22 13.66
C GLY A 64 -0.22 -2.76 12.23
N PRO A 65 -0.46 -1.47 11.95
CA PRO A 65 -0.55 -0.95 10.58
C PRO A 65 0.77 -1.01 9.81
N PHE A 66 1.90 -0.78 10.47
CA PHE A 66 3.22 -0.80 9.81
C PHE A 66 3.59 -2.19 9.32
N ARG A 67 3.35 -3.22 10.14
CA ARG A 67 3.57 -4.61 9.74
C ARG A 67 2.61 -5.04 8.64
N GLN A 68 1.36 -4.57 8.69
CA GLN A 68 0.38 -4.84 7.63
C GLN A 68 0.83 -4.23 6.31
N ALA A 69 1.19 -2.94 6.28
CA ALA A 69 1.65 -2.25 5.08
C ALA A 69 2.91 -2.91 4.48
N ALA A 70 3.89 -3.22 5.33
CA ALA A 70 5.10 -3.91 4.90
C ALA A 70 4.82 -5.31 4.35
N ALA A 71 3.98 -6.11 5.02
CA ALA A 71 3.62 -7.45 4.59
C ALA A 71 2.87 -7.42 3.25
N ASN A 72 1.96 -6.47 3.06
CA ASN A 72 1.21 -6.31 1.81
C ASN A 72 2.13 -5.94 0.65
N LYS A 73 3.11 -5.06 0.87
CA LYS A 73 4.15 -4.76 -0.11
C LYS A 73 4.90 -6.01 -0.55
N TRP A 74 5.35 -6.83 0.39
CA TRP A 74 6.10 -8.05 0.08
C TRP A 74 5.25 -9.09 -0.66
N LYS A 75 3.98 -9.26 -0.26
CA LYS A 75 3.04 -10.14 -0.98
C LYS A 75 2.78 -9.68 -2.40
N LEU A 76 2.65 -8.37 -2.62
CA LEU A 76 2.48 -7.82 -3.96
C LEU A 76 3.74 -8.06 -4.82
N MET A 77 4.93 -7.86 -4.27
CA MET A 77 6.18 -8.19 -4.96
C MET A 77 6.25 -9.67 -5.32
N GLU A 78 5.86 -10.56 -4.41
CA GLU A 78 5.82 -12.00 -4.64
C GLU A 78 4.80 -12.37 -5.73
N LEU A 79 3.60 -11.77 -5.70
CA LEU A 79 2.58 -11.96 -6.73
C LEU A 79 3.09 -11.58 -8.13
N ILE A 80 3.77 -10.43 -8.24
CA ILE A 80 4.39 -10.00 -9.50
C ILE A 80 5.54 -10.94 -9.87
N GLY A 81 6.42 -11.26 -8.91
CA GLY A 81 7.59 -12.12 -9.09
C GLY A 81 7.25 -13.52 -9.61
N ASN A 82 6.12 -14.08 -9.18
CA ASN A 82 5.62 -15.39 -9.62
C ASN A 82 4.87 -15.36 -10.97
N SER A 83 4.73 -14.18 -11.57
CA SER A 83 4.11 -14.01 -12.89
C SER A 83 5.14 -13.99 -14.02
N ARG A 84 4.67 -13.99 -15.27
CA ARG A 84 5.53 -13.78 -16.45
C ARG A 84 6.21 -12.39 -16.48
N LEU A 85 5.73 -11.46 -15.67
CA LEU A 85 6.26 -10.12 -15.52
C LEU A 85 7.22 -9.99 -14.32
N GLY A 86 7.63 -11.12 -13.73
CA GLY A 86 8.46 -11.17 -12.52
C GLY A 86 9.79 -10.42 -12.64
N PHE A 87 10.37 -10.35 -13.85
CA PHE A 87 11.61 -9.60 -14.13
C PHE A 87 11.48 -8.10 -13.83
N LEU A 88 10.26 -7.57 -13.76
CA LEU A 88 10.02 -6.16 -13.44
C LEU A 88 10.20 -5.83 -11.95
N THR A 89 10.20 -6.82 -11.08
CA THR A 89 10.40 -6.58 -9.63
C THR A 89 11.74 -5.94 -9.30
N GLU A 90 12.76 -6.16 -10.10
CA GLU A 90 14.09 -5.55 -9.96
C GLU A 90 14.17 -4.14 -10.59
N ARG A 91 13.15 -3.75 -11.36
CA ARG A 91 13.07 -2.49 -12.08
C ARG A 91 11.96 -1.57 -11.57
N ILE A 92 11.29 -1.95 -10.51
CA ILE A 92 10.23 -1.18 -9.87
C ILE A 92 10.61 -0.92 -8.42
N LYS A 93 10.48 0.32 -8.00
CA LYS A 93 10.61 0.72 -6.61
C LYS A 93 9.33 0.38 -5.86
N PHE A 94 9.45 -0.42 -4.80
CA PHE A 94 8.34 -0.78 -3.93
C PHE A 94 8.45 -0.09 -2.58
N LEU A 95 7.40 0.60 -2.20
CA LEU A 95 7.30 1.36 -0.98
C LEU A 95 6.07 0.94 -0.17
N HIS A 96 6.06 1.27 1.09
CA HIS A 96 4.86 1.17 1.93
C HIS A 96 4.77 2.39 2.86
N GLY A 97 3.56 2.66 3.32
CA GLY A 97 3.28 3.74 4.24
C GLY A 97 2.02 3.48 5.06
N VAL A 98 1.82 4.29 6.07
CA VAL A 98 0.65 4.25 6.94
C VAL A 98 -0.02 5.61 6.97
N TRP A 99 -1.33 5.62 6.86
CA TRP A 99 -2.13 6.83 6.92
C TRP A 99 -3.07 6.81 8.12
N PHE A 100 -2.98 7.83 8.97
CA PHE A 100 -3.89 8.07 10.08
C PHE A 100 -4.78 9.29 9.78
N PRO A 101 -5.86 9.14 8.99
CA PRO A 101 -6.65 10.27 8.50
C PRO A 101 -7.37 11.04 9.61
N SER A 102 -7.50 10.46 10.79
CA SER A 102 -8.15 11.10 11.96
C SER A 102 -7.17 11.78 12.93
N LEU A 103 -5.87 11.74 12.64
CA LEU A 103 -4.84 12.29 13.52
C LEU A 103 -4.01 13.32 12.78
N SER A 104 -3.82 14.51 13.40
CA SER A 104 -2.86 15.49 12.91
C SER A 104 -1.41 15.02 13.08
N GLY A 105 -0.49 15.61 12.33
CA GLY A 105 0.93 15.34 12.47
C GLY A 105 1.42 15.53 13.90
N GLU A 106 0.98 16.58 14.59
CA GLU A 106 1.31 16.85 15.99
C GLU A 106 0.86 15.71 16.93
N ARG A 107 -0.37 15.21 16.73
CA ARG A 107 -0.89 14.07 17.51
C ARG A 107 -0.15 12.77 17.20
N ILE A 108 0.28 12.57 15.98
CA ILE A 108 1.09 11.41 15.57
C ILE A 108 2.46 11.48 16.26
N ASP A 109 3.07 12.66 16.37
CA ASP A 109 4.37 12.84 16.99
C ASP A 109 4.36 12.62 18.53
N GLU A 110 3.17 12.68 19.17
CA GLU A 110 2.98 12.32 20.57
C GLU A 110 2.88 10.81 20.81
N ILE A 111 2.69 10.01 19.77
CA ILE A 111 2.60 8.54 19.90
C ILE A 111 4.02 7.97 20.02
N GLU A 112 4.28 7.25 21.11
CA GLU A 112 5.48 6.44 21.20
C GLU A 112 5.40 5.34 20.13
N MET A 113 6.30 5.40 19.16
CA MET A 113 6.25 4.48 18.01
C MET A 113 7.24 3.32 18.18
N PRO A 114 6.89 2.11 17.73
CA PRO A 114 7.82 0.99 17.69
C PRO A 114 8.92 1.22 16.63
N PRO A 115 10.04 0.49 16.70
CA PRO A 115 11.18 0.68 15.79
C PRO A 115 10.85 0.52 14.30
N GLU A 116 9.83 -0.26 13.97
CA GLU A 116 9.36 -0.43 12.57
C GLU A 116 8.54 0.75 12.04
N ALA A 117 8.14 1.67 12.91
CA ALA A 117 7.32 2.82 12.58
C ALA A 117 8.20 4.06 12.36
N ASP A 118 8.71 4.25 11.14
CA ASP A 118 9.41 5.49 10.79
C ASP A 118 8.39 6.60 10.48
N ARG A 119 8.54 7.75 11.14
CA ARG A 119 7.68 8.94 10.91
C ARG A 119 7.64 9.38 9.44
N LYS A 120 8.71 9.11 8.68
CA LYS A 120 8.81 9.46 7.26
C LYS A 120 7.80 8.73 6.39
N ILE A 121 7.34 7.53 6.79
CA ILE A 121 6.35 6.75 6.05
C ILE A 121 4.92 6.94 6.58
N VAL A 122 4.68 7.95 7.42
CA VAL A 122 3.38 8.23 8.04
C VAL A 122 2.74 9.47 7.46
N LEU A 123 1.44 9.37 7.13
CA LEU A 123 0.58 10.48 6.75
C LEU A 123 -0.44 10.74 7.86
N GLY A 124 -0.73 12.02 8.09
CA GLY A 124 -1.77 12.47 9.01
C GLY A 124 -3.03 12.97 8.30
N SER A 125 -3.88 13.66 9.06
CA SER A 125 -5.12 14.27 8.56
C SER A 125 -4.88 15.35 7.51
N GLU A 126 -3.72 15.97 7.50
CA GLU A 126 -3.33 17.00 6.52
C GLU A 126 -3.38 16.46 5.07
N ALA A 127 -3.10 15.17 4.90
CA ALA A 127 -3.19 14.53 3.60
C ALA A 127 -4.63 14.42 3.04
N LEU A 128 -5.66 14.70 3.85
CA LEU A 128 -7.04 14.78 3.35
C LEU A 128 -7.28 15.97 2.43
N SER A 129 -6.55 17.06 2.65
CA SER A 129 -6.68 18.28 1.85
C SER A 129 -5.80 18.28 0.61
N ASP A 130 -4.67 17.58 0.63
CA ASP A 130 -3.70 17.49 -0.47
C ASP A 130 -2.97 16.15 -0.43
N ALA A 131 -3.70 15.08 -0.74
CA ALA A 131 -3.17 13.72 -0.69
C ALA A 131 -1.94 13.54 -1.58
N TRP A 132 -1.93 14.19 -2.76
CA TRP A 132 -0.87 13.98 -3.73
C TRP A 132 0.49 14.46 -3.24
N THR A 133 0.59 15.63 -2.66
CA THR A 133 1.84 16.15 -2.08
C THR A 133 2.43 15.17 -1.05
N TYR A 134 1.59 14.59 -0.21
CA TYR A 134 2.05 13.62 0.79
C TYR A 134 2.44 12.27 0.19
N ILE A 135 1.74 11.81 -0.85
CA ILE A 135 2.08 10.61 -1.61
C ILE A 135 3.41 10.79 -2.35
N GLU A 136 3.65 11.93 -2.99
CA GLU A 136 4.92 12.25 -3.65
C GLU A 136 6.09 12.24 -2.65
N ARG A 137 5.88 12.73 -1.43
CA ARG A 137 6.88 12.65 -0.37
C ARG A 137 7.25 11.19 -0.06
N LEU A 138 6.28 10.27 0.00
CA LEU A 138 6.56 8.84 0.19
C LEU A 138 7.34 8.27 -1.01
N PHE A 139 6.97 8.62 -2.21
CA PHE A 139 7.69 8.19 -3.41
C PHE A 139 9.13 8.73 -3.48
N SER A 140 9.44 9.84 -2.83
CA SER A 140 10.79 10.40 -2.78
C SER A 140 11.76 9.61 -1.89
N LEU A 141 11.25 8.74 -1.01
CA LEU A 141 12.09 7.91 -0.14
C LEU A 141 12.91 6.92 -0.95
N ASN A 142 14.15 6.70 -0.55
CA ASN A 142 15.01 5.70 -1.16
C ASN A 142 14.68 4.30 -0.61
N VAL A 143 14.90 3.29 -1.45
CA VAL A 143 14.81 1.87 -1.06
C VAL A 143 16.20 1.25 -1.02
N PRO A 144 16.40 0.14 -0.27
CA PRO A 144 17.64 -0.62 -0.32
C PRO A 144 18.01 -0.98 -1.77
N ALA A 145 19.29 -1.07 -2.05
CA ALA A 145 19.85 -1.30 -3.39
C ALA A 145 19.67 -0.15 -4.40
N GLY A 146 19.13 1.00 -3.99
CA GLY A 146 19.03 2.20 -4.84
C GLY A 146 18.16 2.01 -6.08
N ILE A 147 17.18 1.11 -6.03
CA ILE A 147 16.27 0.84 -7.17
C ILE A 147 15.50 2.12 -7.51
N VAL A 148 15.61 2.53 -8.76
CA VAL A 148 14.79 3.59 -9.39
C VAL A 148 13.86 2.90 -10.38
N THR A 149 12.61 3.33 -10.41
CA THR A 149 11.63 2.74 -11.34
C THR A 149 11.99 3.09 -12.77
N ASP A 150 12.14 2.04 -13.60
CA ASP A 150 12.47 2.13 -15.02
C ASP A 150 11.66 1.09 -15.79
N ILE A 151 10.43 1.45 -16.15
CA ILE A 151 9.52 0.61 -16.92
C ILE A 151 8.90 1.41 -18.06
N SER A 152 8.65 0.71 -19.18
CA SER A 152 7.96 1.28 -20.33
C SER A 152 6.45 1.37 -20.11
N ASP A 153 5.77 2.17 -20.94
CA ASP A 153 4.30 2.23 -20.97
C ASP A 153 3.66 0.85 -21.19
N GLY A 154 4.26 0.03 -22.05
CA GLY A 154 3.76 -1.31 -22.33
C GLY A 154 3.85 -2.23 -21.10
N GLU A 155 4.96 -2.18 -20.38
CA GLU A 155 5.17 -2.94 -19.15
C GLU A 155 4.23 -2.47 -18.03
N PHE A 156 4.06 -1.15 -17.88
CA PHE A 156 3.09 -0.58 -16.95
C PHE A 156 1.66 -1.09 -17.21
N ARG A 157 1.20 -0.98 -18.47
CA ARG A 157 -0.13 -1.45 -18.86
C ARG A 157 -0.29 -2.96 -18.70
N ALA A 158 0.77 -3.73 -18.98
CA ALA A 158 0.76 -5.18 -18.79
C ALA A 158 0.60 -5.56 -17.30
N LEU A 159 1.35 -4.92 -16.40
CA LEU A 159 1.20 -5.11 -14.96
C LEU A 159 -0.20 -4.77 -14.48
N VAL A 160 -0.73 -3.62 -14.90
CA VAL A 160 -2.09 -3.21 -14.55
C VAL A 160 -3.10 -4.24 -15.02
N ARG A 161 -3.09 -4.59 -16.31
CA ARG A 161 -4.07 -5.49 -16.92
C ARG A 161 -3.99 -6.92 -16.40
N GLU A 162 -2.79 -7.45 -16.19
CA GLU A 162 -2.61 -8.89 -15.94
C GLU A 162 -2.53 -9.23 -14.45
N ILE A 163 -2.04 -8.31 -13.65
CA ILE A 163 -1.79 -8.56 -12.22
C ILE A 163 -2.76 -7.77 -11.33
N LEU A 164 -2.93 -6.49 -11.59
CA LEU A 164 -3.72 -5.64 -10.71
C LEU A 164 -5.22 -5.67 -11.05
N CYS A 165 -5.62 -5.43 -12.28
CA CYS A 165 -7.03 -5.41 -12.68
C CYS A 165 -7.78 -6.73 -12.46
N PRO A 166 -7.24 -7.93 -12.72
CA PRO A 166 -7.95 -9.18 -12.50
C PRO A 166 -8.36 -9.42 -11.04
N LYS A 167 -7.80 -8.69 -10.10
CA LYS A 167 -8.16 -8.74 -8.67
C LYS A 167 -9.33 -7.82 -8.32
N PHE A 168 -9.79 -7.00 -9.26
CA PHE A 168 -10.97 -6.14 -9.09
C PHE A 168 -12.15 -6.72 -9.87
N ASN A 169 -13.21 -7.04 -9.16
CA ASN A 169 -14.53 -7.18 -9.77
C ASN A 169 -15.04 -5.76 -10.07
N ILE A 170 -14.70 -5.23 -11.25
CA ILE A 170 -15.35 -4.04 -11.76
C ILE A 170 -16.75 -4.49 -12.19
N PHE A 171 -17.76 -4.19 -11.39
CA PHE A 171 -19.14 -4.29 -11.80
C PHE A 171 -19.52 -2.91 -12.36
N PRO A 172 -19.55 -2.72 -13.70
CA PRO A 172 -20.07 -1.49 -14.25
C PRO A 172 -21.53 -1.35 -13.84
N PRO A 173 -22.02 -0.15 -13.57
CA PRO A 173 -23.43 0.06 -13.33
C PRO A 173 -24.22 -0.42 -14.54
N PRO A 174 -25.47 -0.93 -14.36
CA PRO A 174 -26.29 -1.40 -15.46
C PRO A 174 -26.39 -0.33 -16.57
N GLY A 175 -26.01 -0.69 -17.80
CA GLY A 175 -26.04 0.20 -18.95
C GLY A 175 -24.70 0.79 -19.39
N PHE A 176 -23.59 0.41 -18.75
CA PHE A 176 -22.24 0.72 -19.22
C PHE A 176 -21.69 -0.49 -19.97
N ASP A 177 -21.60 -0.42 -21.29
CA ASP A 177 -20.77 -1.30 -22.10
C ASP A 177 -19.30 -0.87 -21.93
N VAL A 178 -18.50 -1.71 -21.29
CA VAL A 178 -17.04 -1.54 -21.24
C VAL A 178 -16.50 -2.30 -22.44
N ASP A 179 -16.20 -1.60 -23.54
CA ASP A 179 -15.35 -2.13 -24.58
C ASP A 179 -13.93 -2.30 -24.01
N LEU A 180 -13.56 -3.55 -23.71
CA LEU A 180 -12.21 -3.97 -23.28
C LEU A 180 -11.31 -4.23 -24.48
#